data_d3f78bb2e5703f9e6d8f337c3ac8fb89
#
_entry.id   d3f78bb2e5703f9e6d8f337c3ac8fb89
#
_cell.length_a   1.000
_cell.length_b   1.000
_cell.length_c   1.000
_cell.angle_alpha   90.00
_cell.angle_beta   90.00
_cell.angle_gamma   90.00
#
_symmetry.space_group_name_H-M   'P 1'
#
loop_
_entity.id
_entity.type
_entity.pdbx_description
1 polymer ?
#
loop_
_entity_poly.entity_id
_entity_poly.type
_entity_poly.pdbx_seq_one_letter_code
_entity_poly.pdbx_strand_id
1 'polypeptide(L)'
;MEDLLHGLNDAQREAVTTTEGFVRVIAGAGSGKTRALTRRFAYLVSEMGILPGNILCVTFTNKAASEMCRRIHNLTGDNDTGYINTFHGFCVSVLQEDSHAVSYPKRFLVLDNSDVDAMLRIIYEERDLSLRDMSFSAARDMIEIEKLKNRPDYYLDLIRLSLDELKEKYDRADTARDIIFYGYLWQEKKCFALDYNDLIVFTLHIFSENEEIRLKWQKRLEYIMIDEFQDIDEPQYRLMKVLCAYHKNLFIVGDGVY
;
A
#
# COMPACT_ATOMS: atom_id res chain seq x y z
N MET A 1 4.52 32.86 10.74
CA MET A 1 4.95 31.58 10.12
C MET A 1 6.33 31.23 10.66
N GLU A 2 6.50 30.06 11.22
CA GLU A 2 7.82 29.60 11.61
C GLU A 2 8.65 29.42 10.33
N ASP A 3 9.88 29.92 10.31
CA ASP A 3 10.76 29.70 9.15
C ASP A 3 10.97 28.19 8.96
N LEU A 4 10.35 27.62 7.95
CA LEU A 4 10.39 26.19 7.66
C LEU A 4 11.82 25.65 7.42
N LEU A 5 12.74 26.53 7.10
CA LEU A 5 14.15 26.20 6.85
C LEU A 5 15.04 26.43 8.08
N HIS A 6 14.51 27.03 9.16
CA HIS A 6 15.27 27.28 10.37
C HIS A 6 15.74 25.98 11.04
N GLY A 7 17.01 25.93 11.42
CA GLY A 7 17.62 24.79 12.10
C GLY A 7 17.86 23.58 11.20
N LEU A 8 17.72 23.70 9.88
CA LEU A 8 18.19 22.69 8.92
C LEU A 8 19.65 22.96 8.56
N ASN A 9 20.44 21.89 8.41
CA ASN A 9 21.77 22.01 7.80
C ASN A 9 21.63 22.18 6.27
N ASP A 10 22.76 22.47 5.59
CA ASP A 10 22.76 22.80 4.15
C ASP A 10 22.17 21.65 3.29
N ALA A 11 22.55 20.40 3.56
CA ALA A 11 22.02 19.24 2.84
C ALA A 11 20.50 19.03 3.07
N GLN A 12 20.04 19.22 4.31
CA GLN A 12 18.62 19.16 4.62
C GLN A 12 17.84 20.30 3.96
N ARG A 13 18.41 21.51 3.94
CA ARG A 13 17.83 22.67 3.26
C ARG A 13 17.73 22.43 1.77
N GLU A 14 18.78 21.92 1.13
CA GLU A 14 18.77 21.53 -0.29
C GLU A 14 17.69 20.47 -0.57
N ALA A 15 17.61 19.43 0.26
CA ALA A 15 16.59 18.38 0.13
C ALA A 15 15.16 18.92 0.26
N VAL A 16 14.92 19.94 1.11
CA VAL A 16 13.59 20.54 1.27
C VAL A 16 13.23 21.43 0.09
N THR A 17 14.17 22.22 -0.44
CA THR A 17 13.91 23.25 -1.46
C THR A 17 14.06 22.78 -2.90
N THR A 18 14.72 21.64 -3.16
CA THR A 18 14.78 21.03 -4.49
C THR A 18 13.46 20.31 -4.76
N THR A 19 12.47 21.00 -5.27
CA THR A 19 11.08 20.50 -5.34
C THR A 19 10.82 19.62 -6.54
N GLU A 20 11.46 19.87 -7.69
CA GLU A 20 11.16 19.23 -8.95
C GLU A 20 12.08 18.03 -9.27
N GLY A 21 11.53 17.05 -10.00
CA GLY A 21 12.27 15.92 -10.54
C GLY A 21 12.50 14.79 -9.55
N PHE A 22 13.54 14.00 -9.80
CA PHE A 22 13.89 12.84 -8.96
C PHE A 22 14.96 13.26 -7.96
N VAL A 23 14.59 13.28 -6.68
CA VAL A 23 15.49 13.62 -5.57
C VAL A 23 15.67 12.41 -4.67
N ARG A 24 16.93 12.01 -4.47
CA ARG A 24 17.30 10.92 -3.56
C ARG A 24 18.14 11.46 -2.41
N VAL A 25 17.70 11.20 -1.19
CA VAL A 25 18.43 11.54 0.03
C VAL A 25 18.95 10.26 0.68
N ILE A 26 20.27 10.19 0.80
CA ILE A 26 20.95 9.09 1.49
C ILE A 26 21.42 9.62 2.84
N ALA A 27 20.93 9.04 3.92
CA ALA A 27 21.21 9.53 5.25
C ALA A 27 21.04 8.44 6.30
N GLY A 28 22.03 8.23 7.16
CA GLY A 28 22.00 7.23 8.22
C GLY A 28 20.94 7.48 9.30
N ALA A 29 20.80 6.53 10.21
CA ALA A 29 19.90 6.65 11.35
C ALA A 29 20.23 7.92 12.19
N GLY A 30 19.20 8.62 12.65
CA GLY A 30 19.36 9.83 13.46
C GLY A 30 19.79 11.10 12.70
N SER A 31 19.99 11.03 11.38
CA SER A 31 20.41 12.19 10.54
C SER A 31 19.31 13.25 10.33
N GLY A 32 18.09 12.99 10.78
CA GLY A 32 16.95 13.89 10.58
C GLY A 32 16.20 13.68 9.27
N LYS A 33 16.25 12.49 8.68
CA LYS A 33 15.48 12.10 7.47
C LYS A 33 14.01 12.52 7.54
N THR A 34 13.32 12.06 8.57
CA THR A 34 11.88 12.39 8.78
C THR A 34 11.65 13.89 8.97
N ARG A 35 12.61 14.60 9.57
CA ARG A 35 12.56 16.06 9.72
C ARG A 35 12.62 16.74 8.35
N ALA A 36 13.55 16.36 7.50
CA ALA A 36 13.66 16.90 6.15
C ALA A 36 12.38 16.62 5.34
N LEU A 37 11.83 15.40 5.45
CA LEU A 37 10.62 14.98 4.73
C LEU A 37 9.39 15.78 5.19
N THR A 38 9.17 15.94 6.50
CA THR A 38 8.03 16.74 7.02
C THR A 38 8.16 18.23 6.69
N ARG A 39 9.37 18.78 6.74
CA ARG A 39 9.64 20.18 6.33
C ARG A 39 9.44 20.37 4.83
N ARG A 40 9.83 19.41 4.00
CA ARG A 40 9.56 19.44 2.56
C ARG A 40 8.07 19.43 2.26
N PHE A 41 7.29 18.58 2.93
CA PHE A 41 5.82 18.59 2.79
C PHE A 41 5.25 19.97 3.12
N ALA A 42 5.61 20.51 4.28
CA ALA A 42 5.16 21.82 4.70
C ALA A 42 5.61 22.94 3.72
N TYR A 43 6.82 22.85 3.17
CA TYR A 43 7.33 23.78 2.18
C TYR A 43 6.53 23.73 0.87
N LEU A 44 6.21 22.55 0.36
CA LEU A 44 5.35 22.38 -0.82
C LEU A 44 3.97 23.01 -0.62
N VAL A 45 3.38 22.83 0.56
CA VAL A 45 2.06 23.39 0.87
C VAL A 45 2.12 24.90 1.09
N SER A 46 3.01 25.38 1.96
CA SER A 46 2.99 26.76 2.44
C SER A 46 3.69 27.74 1.51
N GLU A 47 4.80 27.33 0.85
CA GLU A 47 5.61 28.20 0.00
C GLU A 47 5.29 28.00 -1.50
N MET A 48 5.02 26.77 -1.92
CA MET A 48 4.73 26.47 -3.32
C MET A 48 3.22 26.49 -3.62
N GLY A 49 2.35 26.51 -2.61
CA GLY A 49 0.91 26.53 -2.79
C GLY A 49 0.30 25.22 -3.29
N ILE A 50 1.00 24.11 -3.11
CA ILE A 50 0.50 22.79 -3.52
C ILE A 50 -0.57 22.34 -2.53
N LEU A 51 -1.71 21.87 -3.06
CA LEU A 51 -2.76 21.33 -2.20
C LEU A 51 -2.29 20.05 -1.51
N PRO A 52 -2.53 19.87 -0.19
CA PRO A 52 -2.16 18.65 0.51
C PRO A 52 -2.65 17.38 -0.19
N GLY A 53 -3.88 17.38 -0.72
CA GLY A 53 -4.47 16.27 -1.48
C GLY A 53 -3.73 15.89 -2.78
N ASN A 54 -2.76 16.71 -3.22
CA ASN A 54 -1.92 16.43 -4.39
C ASN A 54 -0.54 15.86 -4.01
N ILE A 55 -0.33 15.59 -2.72
CA ILE A 55 0.93 15.05 -2.21
C ILE A 55 0.67 13.64 -1.63
N LEU A 56 1.40 12.66 -2.13
CA LEU A 56 1.49 11.33 -1.52
C LEU A 56 2.78 11.24 -0.72
N CYS A 57 2.66 10.95 0.57
CA CYS A 57 3.79 10.69 1.44
C CYS A 57 3.66 9.30 2.07
N VAL A 58 4.57 8.41 1.73
CA VAL A 58 4.52 7.00 2.15
C VAL A 58 5.55 6.71 3.23
N THR A 59 5.10 6.04 4.26
CA THR A 59 5.93 5.46 5.33
C THR A 59 5.64 3.97 5.50
N PHE A 60 6.46 3.26 6.28
CA PHE A 60 6.32 1.80 6.44
C PHE A 60 5.30 1.38 7.50
N THR A 61 4.99 2.22 8.47
CA THR A 61 4.09 1.86 9.58
C THR A 61 3.01 2.91 9.79
N ASN A 62 1.83 2.47 10.21
CA ASN A 62 0.73 3.36 10.58
C ASN A 62 1.12 4.32 11.70
N LYS A 63 1.99 3.89 12.63
CA LYS A 63 2.53 4.73 13.69
C LYS A 63 3.39 5.86 13.12
N ALA A 64 4.28 5.57 12.15
CA ALA A 64 5.10 6.57 11.50
C ALA A 64 4.24 7.55 10.68
N ALA A 65 3.21 7.04 9.97
CA ALA A 65 2.26 7.89 9.24
C ALA A 65 1.52 8.85 10.18
N SER A 66 0.99 8.36 11.30
CA SER A 66 0.30 9.17 12.29
C SER A 66 1.21 10.24 12.92
N GLU A 67 2.46 9.88 13.24
CA GLU A 67 3.45 10.84 13.75
C GLU A 67 3.80 11.90 12.71
N MET A 68 3.91 11.52 11.46
CA MET A 68 4.18 12.44 10.35
C MET A 68 3.01 13.41 10.14
N CYS A 69 1.76 12.92 10.14
CA CYS A 69 0.57 13.77 10.10
C CYS A 69 0.59 14.81 11.22
N ARG A 70 0.86 14.37 12.46
CA ARG A 70 0.94 15.26 13.62
C ARG A 70 2.02 16.35 13.46
N ARG A 71 3.20 15.99 12.96
CA ARG A 71 4.29 16.94 12.72
C ARG A 71 3.96 17.94 11.63
N ILE A 72 3.34 17.49 10.53
CA ILE A 72 2.94 18.35 9.42
C ILE A 72 1.83 19.30 9.86
N HIS A 73 0.83 18.81 10.60
CA HIS A 73 -0.20 19.66 11.19
C HIS A 73 0.41 20.78 12.06
N ASN A 74 1.39 20.45 12.91
CA ASN A 74 2.06 21.45 13.74
C ASN A 74 2.85 22.50 12.91
N LEU A 75 3.31 22.15 11.71
CA LEU A 75 4.05 23.06 10.84
C LEU A 75 3.14 23.93 9.97
N THR A 76 2.05 23.38 9.47
CA THR A 76 1.14 24.04 8.52
C THR A 76 -0.06 24.68 9.19
N GLY A 77 -0.47 24.18 10.36
CA GLY A 77 -1.72 24.56 11.01
C GLY A 77 -2.97 24.00 10.31
N ASP A 78 -2.80 23.21 9.26
CA ASP A 78 -3.88 22.60 8.49
C ASP A 78 -4.19 21.17 8.97
N ASN A 79 -5.47 20.83 8.99
CA ASN A 79 -5.93 19.48 9.29
C ASN A 79 -5.88 18.54 8.06
N ASP A 80 -5.85 19.11 6.86
CA ASP A 80 -5.63 18.32 5.64
C ASP A 80 -4.14 17.98 5.51
N THR A 81 -3.83 16.71 5.66
CA THR A 81 -2.47 16.19 5.52
C THR A 81 -2.30 15.38 4.23
N GLY A 82 -3.27 15.47 3.30
CA GLY A 82 -3.22 14.75 2.04
C GLY A 82 -3.17 13.22 2.21
N TYR A 83 -2.39 12.57 1.37
CA TYR A 83 -2.21 11.11 1.42
C TYR A 83 -0.93 10.75 2.19
N ILE A 84 -0.90 11.01 3.50
CA ILE A 84 0.17 10.52 4.37
C ILE A 84 -0.25 9.16 4.92
N ASN A 85 0.34 8.09 4.41
CA ASN A 85 -0.09 6.73 4.73
C ASN A 85 1.03 5.71 4.51
N THR A 86 0.73 4.43 4.78
CA THR A 86 1.51 3.31 4.23
C THR A 86 1.11 3.05 2.78
N PHE A 87 1.88 2.26 2.03
CA PHE A 87 1.47 1.82 0.68
C PHE A 87 0.09 1.15 0.71
N HIS A 88 -0.13 0.25 1.67
CA HIS A 88 -1.41 -0.44 1.83
C HIS A 88 -2.56 0.53 2.14
N GLY A 89 -2.34 1.49 3.03
CA GLY A 89 -3.33 2.51 3.36
C GLY A 89 -3.66 3.41 2.16
N PHE A 90 -2.68 3.75 1.33
CA PHE A 90 -2.92 4.44 0.07
C PHE A 90 -3.74 3.58 -0.91
N CYS A 91 -3.41 2.29 -1.05
CA CYS A 91 -4.20 1.37 -1.86
C CYS A 91 -5.65 1.26 -1.39
N VAL A 92 -5.90 1.26 -0.07
CA VAL A 92 -7.26 1.32 0.48
C VAL A 92 -7.99 2.57 -0.03
N SER A 93 -7.35 3.74 -0.04
CA SER A 93 -7.95 4.98 -0.56
C SER A 93 -8.30 4.86 -2.05
N VAL A 94 -7.40 4.30 -2.86
CA VAL A 94 -7.66 4.05 -4.29
C VAL A 94 -8.85 3.10 -4.47
N LEU A 95 -8.85 1.97 -3.77
CA LEU A 95 -9.89 0.96 -3.89
C LEU A 95 -11.25 1.45 -3.37
N GLN A 96 -11.30 2.28 -2.33
CA GLN A 96 -12.53 2.90 -1.87
C GLN A 96 -13.15 3.86 -2.91
N GLU A 97 -12.32 4.52 -3.70
CA GLU A 97 -12.78 5.41 -4.76
C GLU A 97 -13.14 4.65 -6.05
N ASP A 98 -12.35 3.66 -6.44
CA ASP A 98 -12.38 3.04 -7.77
C ASP A 98 -12.63 1.51 -7.76
N SER A 99 -13.09 0.92 -6.65
CA SER A 99 -13.36 -0.53 -6.53
C SER A 99 -14.33 -1.09 -7.57
N HIS A 100 -15.17 -0.22 -8.16
CA HIS A 100 -16.11 -0.61 -9.22
C HIS A 100 -15.39 -1.22 -10.44
N ALA A 101 -14.13 -0.83 -10.69
CA ALA A 101 -13.32 -1.36 -11.78
C ALA A 101 -12.93 -2.84 -11.60
N VAL A 102 -13.04 -3.37 -10.38
CA VAL A 102 -12.79 -4.77 -10.04
C VAL A 102 -13.99 -5.47 -9.42
N SER A 103 -15.19 -4.90 -9.58
CA SER A 103 -16.45 -5.43 -9.06
C SER A 103 -16.48 -5.66 -7.55
N TYR A 104 -15.72 -4.85 -6.78
CA TYR A 104 -15.76 -4.84 -5.33
C TYR A 104 -16.58 -3.67 -4.79
N PRO A 105 -17.23 -3.82 -3.62
CA PRO A 105 -17.93 -2.71 -2.98
C PRO A 105 -16.91 -1.68 -2.45
N LYS A 106 -17.33 -0.42 -2.35
CA LYS A 106 -16.50 0.63 -1.73
C LYS A 106 -16.12 0.33 -0.27
N ARG A 107 -16.98 -0.42 0.43
CA ARG A 107 -16.77 -0.87 1.80
C ARG A 107 -16.43 -2.36 1.78
N PHE A 108 -15.20 -2.68 1.45
CA PHE A 108 -14.64 -4.02 1.58
C PHE A 108 -13.96 -4.18 2.95
N LEU A 109 -13.76 -5.41 3.37
CA LEU A 109 -13.02 -5.72 4.60
C LEU A 109 -11.52 -5.81 4.29
N VAL A 110 -10.70 -5.27 5.19
CA VAL A 110 -9.25 -5.49 5.17
C VAL A 110 -8.93 -6.50 6.26
N LEU A 111 -8.36 -7.63 5.86
CA LEU A 111 -8.10 -8.76 6.75
C LEU A 111 -6.80 -8.57 7.54
N ASP A 112 -6.87 -8.80 8.84
CA ASP A 112 -5.71 -9.04 9.68
C ASP A 112 -5.46 -10.53 9.91
N ASN A 113 -4.39 -10.87 10.63
CA ASN A 113 -4.05 -12.27 10.92
C ASN A 113 -5.15 -13.02 11.70
N SER A 114 -5.91 -12.31 12.54
CA SER A 114 -6.97 -12.94 13.33
C SER A 114 -8.20 -13.24 12.47
N ASP A 115 -8.48 -12.40 11.49
CA ASP A 115 -9.52 -12.62 10.48
C ASP A 115 -9.17 -13.81 9.58
N VAL A 116 -7.90 -13.88 9.14
CA VAL A 116 -7.40 -15.04 8.36
C VAL A 116 -7.52 -16.33 9.17
N ASP A 117 -7.16 -16.32 10.45
CA ASP A 117 -7.31 -17.50 11.32
C ASP A 117 -8.78 -17.90 11.50
N ALA A 118 -9.71 -16.95 11.53
CA ALA A 118 -11.14 -17.25 11.58
C ALA A 118 -11.63 -17.93 10.29
N MET A 119 -11.17 -17.46 9.14
CA MET A 119 -11.46 -18.10 7.85
C MET A 119 -10.85 -19.51 7.76
N LEU A 120 -9.61 -19.68 8.24
CA LEU A 120 -8.96 -20.99 8.27
C LEU A 120 -9.73 -21.99 9.15
N ARG A 121 -10.27 -21.58 10.30
CA ARG A 121 -11.11 -22.46 11.12
C ARG A 121 -12.32 -23.00 10.37
N ILE A 122 -13.01 -22.14 9.62
CA ILE A 122 -14.16 -22.55 8.80
C ILE A 122 -13.72 -23.58 7.75
N ILE A 123 -12.62 -23.33 7.03
CA ILE A 123 -12.11 -24.22 6.00
C ILE A 123 -11.72 -25.58 6.59
N TYR A 124 -11.05 -25.60 7.76
CA TYR A 124 -10.61 -26.81 8.42
C TYR A 124 -11.81 -27.65 8.89
N GLU A 125 -12.84 -27.01 9.46
CA GLU A 125 -14.07 -27.67 9.86
C GLU A 125 -14.86 -28.24 8.67
N GLU A 126 -14.96 -27.48 7.56
CA GLU A 126 -15.69 -27.92 6.35
C GLU A 126 -14.99 -29.09 5.63
N ARG A 127 -13.67 -29.20 5.73
CA ARG A 127 -12.87 -30.15 4.95
C ARG A 127 -12.14 -31.20 5.80
N ASP A 128 -12.52 -31.33 7.07
CA ASP A 128 -11.92 -32.29 8.03
C ASP A 128 -10.39 -32.19 8.13
N LEU A 129 -9.84 -30.97 7.99
CA LEU A 129 -8.42 -30.71 8.19
C LEU A 129 -8.12 -30.50 9.68
N SER A 130 -6.90 -30.83 10.07
CA SER A 130 -6.42 -30.67 11.45
C SER A 130 -5.14 -29.82 11.49
N LEU A 131 -4.80 -29.32 12.69
CA LEU A 131 -3.53 -28.61 12.91
C LEU A 131 -2.30 -29.50 12.71
N ARG A 132 -2.47 -30.84 12.60
CA ARG A 132 -1.40 -31.78 12.25
C ARG A 132 -1.10 -31.74 10.75
N ASP A 133 -2.12 -31.46 9.93
CA ASP A 133 -1.94 -31.32 8.49
C ASP A 133 -1.20 -30.01 8.17
N MET A 134 -1.62 -28.91 8.81
CA MET A 134 -0.93 -27.62 8.74
C MET A 134 -1.40 -26.72 9.90
N SER A 135 -0.47 -26.09 10.63
CA SER A 135 -0.84 -25.09 11.63
C SER A 135 -1.34 -23.80 10.96
N PHE A 136 -2.12 -22.99 11.65
CA PHE A 136 -2.62 -21.71 11.08
C PHE A 136 -1.49 -20.77 10.67
N SER A 137 -0.40 -20.71 11.45
CA SER A 137 0.77 -19.91 11.05
C SER A 137 1.38 -20.43 9.74
N ALA A 138 1.57 -21.73 9.62
CA ALA A 138 2.09 -22.33 8.39
C ALA A 138 1.13 -22.15 7.20
N ALA A 139 -0.18 -22.16 7.46
CA ALA A 139 -1.20 -21.90 6.44
C ALA A 139 -1.14 -20.46 5.94
N ARG A 140 -0.99 -19.46 6.83
CA ARG A 140 -0.78 -18.07 6.43
C ARG A 140 0.48 -17.90 5.59
N ASP A 141 1.60 -18.43 6.05
CA ASP A 141 2.88 -18.38 5.30
C ASP A 141 2.75 -19.05 3.93
N MET A 142 2.03 -20.18 3.87
CA MET A 142 1.77 -20.88 2.62
C MET A 142 0.90 -20.05 1.67
N ILE A 143 -0.18 -19.43 2.17
CA ILE A 143 -1.05 -18.56 1.36
C ILE A 143 -0.24 -17.40 0.79
N GLU A 144 0.60 -16.77 1.60
CA GLU A 144 1.47 -15.67 1.15
C GLU A 144 2.43 -16.13 0.05
N ILE A 145 3.10 -17.28 0.23
CA ILE A 145 3.99 -17.84 -0.79
C ILE A 145 3.24 -18.19 -2.08
N GLU A 146 2.02 -18.75 -1.97
CA GLU A 146 1.20 -19.02 -3.15
C GLU A 146 0.85 -17.73 -3.89
N LYS A 147 0.38 -16.70 -3.18
CA LYS A 147 0.02 -15.41 -3.75
C LYS A 147 1.21 -14.71 -4.41
N LEU A 148 2.37 -14.70 -3.77
CA LEU A 148 3.51 -13.91 -4.23
C LEU A 148 4.40 -14.63 -5.26
N LYS A 149 4.48 -15.97 -5.21
CA LYS A 149 5.49 -16.72 -5.99
C LYS A 149 4.91 -17.76 -6.92
N ASN A 150 4.03 -18.63 -6.40
CA ASN A 150 3.61 -19.81 -7.15
C ASN A 150 2.40 -19.52 -8.05
N ARG A 151 1.52 -18.65 -7.61
CA ARG A 151 0.27 -18.28 -8.30
C ARG A 151 0.08 -16.77 -8.31
N PRO A 152 1.01 -15.98 -8.87
CA PRO A 152 0.97 -14.52 -8.80
C PRO A 152 -0.27 -13.90 -9.46
N ASP A 153 -0.95 -14.65 -10.33
CA ASP A 153 -2.17 -14.21 -11.01
C ASP A 153 -3.46 -14.61 -10.27
N TYR A 154 -3.38 -15.12 -9.03
CA TYR A 154 -4.52 -15.58 -8.22
C TYR A 154 -5.63 -14.51 -8.10
N TYR A 155 -5.26 -13.25 -8.06
CA TYR A 155 -6.20 -12.13 -7.96
C TYR A 155 -7.19 -12.07 -9.14
N LEU A 156 -6.82 -12.60 -10.30
CA LEU A 156 -7.72 -12.72 -11.44
C LEU A 156 -8.89 -13.66 -11.13
N ASP A 157 -8.67 -14.71 -10.34
CA ASP A 157 -9.74 -15.56 -9.85
C ASP A 157 -10.71 -14.77 -8.96
N LEU A 158 -10.18 -13.92 -8.06
CA LEU A 158 -11.01 -13.06 -7.21
C LEU A 158 -11.80 -12.03 -8.01
N ILE A 159 -11.24 -11.49 -9.08
CA ILE A 159 -11.88 -10.46 -9.90
C ILE A 159 -12.87 -11.07 -10.90
N ARG A 160 -12.49 -12.12 -11.63
CA ARG A 160 -13.19 -12.61 -12.82
C ARG A 160 -14.17 -13.74 -12.54
N LEU A 161 -13.86 -14.65 -11.61
CA LEU A 161 -14.72 -15.81 -11.34
C LEU A 161 -15.94 -15.37 -10.50
N SER A 162 -17.08 -16.00 -10.75
CA SER A 162 -18.22 -15.95 -9.84
C SER A 162 -17.90 -16.65 -8.52
N LEU A 163 -18.74 -16.43 -7.51
CA LEU A 163 -18.60 -17.11 -6.23
C LEU A 163 -18.75 -18.63 -6.37
N ASP A 164 -19.64 -19.08 -7.27
CA ASP A 164 -19.89 -20.49 -7.52
C ASP A 164 -18.71 -21.16 -8.25
N GLU A 165 -18.13 -20.50 -9.26
CA GLU A 165 -16.94 -21.00 -9.97
C GLU A 165 -15.73 -21.13 -9.02
N LEU A 166 -15.55 -20.17 -8.11
CA LEU A 166 -14.47 -20.23 -7.12
C LEU A 166 -14.76 -21.31 -6.06
N LYS A 167 -16.04 -21.51 -5.69
CA LYS A 167 -16.45 -22.62 -4.81
C LYS A 167 -16.18 -23.97 -5.47
N GLU A 168 -16.39 -24.09 -6.77
CA GLU A 168 -16.10 -25.34 -7.50
C GLU A 168 -14.61 -25.67 -7.49
N LYS A 169 -13.72 -24.67 -7.61
CA LYS A 169 -12.27 -24.88 -7.43
C LYS A 169 -11.93 -25.39 -6.02
N TYR A 170 -12.56 -24.80 -5.00
CA TYR A 170 -12.39 -25.24 -3.61
C TYR A 170 -12.89 -26.64 -3.38
N ASP A 171 -14.06 -27.00 -3.92
CA ASP A 171 -14.66 -28.33 -3.73
C ASP A 171 -13.87 -29.45 -4.43
N ARG A 172 -13.23 -29.14 -5.56
CA ARG A 172 -12.39 -30.08 -6.32
C ARG A 172 -10.98 -30.22 -5.78
N ALA A 173 -10.56 -29.35 -4.89
CA ALA A 173 -9.23 -29.42 -4.29
C ALA A 173 -9.09 -30.69 -3.43
N ASP A 174 -8.00 -31.43 -3.58
CA ASP A 174 -7.75 -32.73 -2.95
C ASP A 174 -6.50 -32.74 -2.06
N THR A 175 -5.61 -31.75 -2.18
CA THR A 175 -4.47 -31.58 -1.30
C THR A 175 -4.78 -30.56 -0.20
N ALA A 176 -4.22 -30.74 1.01
CA ALA A 176 -4.40 -29.78 2.10
C ALA A 176 -4.01 -28.35 1.67
N ARG A 177 -2.93 -28.23 0.86
CA ARG A 177 -2.46 -26.95 0.33
C ARG A 177 -3.51 -26.28 -0.56
N ASP A 178 -4.06 -26.98 -1.54
CA ASP A 178 -5.05 -26.44 -2.46
C ASP A 178 -6.39 -26.19 -1.78
N ILE A 179 -6.80 -27.08 -0.87
CA ILE A 179 -8.01 -26.89 -0.05
C ILE A 179 -7.92 -25.59 0.73
N ILE A 180 -6.82 -25.36 1.43
CA ILE A 180 -6.62 -24.13 2.21
C ILE A 180 -6.57 -22.91 1.28
N PHE A 181 -5.82 -22.98 0.20
CA PHE A 181 -5.64 -21.85 -0.71
C PHE A 181 -6.95 -21.44 -1.39
N TYR A 182 -7.64 -22.35 -2.06
CA TYR A 182 -8.89 -22.03 -2.75
C TYR A 182 -10.04 -21.75 -1.77
N GLY A 183 -10.06 -22.43 -0.62
CA GLY A 183 -10.99 -22.13 0.46
C GLY A 183 -10.82 -20.71 0.97
N TYR A 184 -9.57 -20.24 1.15
CA TYR A 184 -9.25 -18.89 1.55
C TYR A 184 -9.72 -17.86 0.52
N LEU A 185 -9.38 -18.03 -0.77
CA LEU A 185 -9.86 -17.15 -1.84
C LEU A 185 -11.40 -17.10 -1.92
N TRP A 186 -12.06 -18.24 -1.73
CA TRP A 186 -13.52 -18.28 -1.72
C TRP A 186 -14.09 -17.51 -0.53
N GLN A 187 -13.54 -17.62 0.67
CA GLN A 187 -13.95 -16.84 1.84
C GLN A 187 -13.70 -15.33 1.63
N GLU A 188 -12.54 -14.95 1.10
CA GLU A 188 -12.24 -13.55 0.75
C GLU A 188 -13.32 -12.99 -0.19
N LYS A 189 -13.61 -13.69 -1.27
CA LYS A 189 -14.63 -13.24 -2.22
C LYS A 189 -16.02 -13.18 -1.62
N LYS A 190 -16.42 -14.18 -0.84
CA LYS A 190 -17.72 -14.27 -0.16
C LYS A 190 -17.96 -13.11 0.79
N CYS A 191 -16.92 -12.65 1.48
CA CYS A 191 -16.99 -11.57 2.45
C CYS A 191 -16.65 -10.20 1.84
N PHE A 192 -16.31 -10.12 0.55
CA PHE A 192 -15.70 -8.95 -0.06
C PHE A 192 -14.52 -8.45 0.77
N ALA A 193 -13.64 -9.35 1.13
CA ALA A 193 -12.46 -9.10 1.94
C ALA A 193 -11.20 -9.09 1.07
N LEU A 194 -10.20 -8.34 1.50
CA LEU A 194 -8.88 -8.25 0.87
C LEU A 194 -7.81 -8.29 1.95
N ASP A 195 -6.77 -9.08 1.76
CA ASP A 195 -5.57 -9.00 2.58
C ASP A 195 -4.58 -7.93 2.06
N TYR A 196 -3.45 -7.76 2.75
CA TYR A 196 -2.47 -6.75 2.37
C TYR A 196 -1.88 -6.96 0.96
N ASN A 197 -1.68 -8.21 0.53
CA ASN A 197 -1.20 -8.51 -0.81
C ASN A 197 -2.23 -8.09 -1.87
N ASP A 198 -3.50 -8.38 -1.63
CA ASP A 198 -4.59 -8.03 -2.52
C ASP A 198 -4.71 -6.53 -2.74
N LEU A 199 -4.53 -5.73 -1.70
CA LEU A 199 -4.63 -4.27 -1.80
C LEU A 199 -3.70 -3.70 -2.88
N ILE A 200 -2.45 -4.15 -2.91
CA ILE A 200 -1.47 -3.66 -3.87
C ILE A 200 -1.71 -4.24 -5.27
N VAL A 201 -1.95 -5.55 -5.37
CA VAL A 201 -2.13 -6.18 -6.70
C VAL A 201 -3.42 -5.74 -7.37
N PHE A 202 -4.51 -5.51 -6.62
CA PHE A 202 -5.76 -4.96 -7.17
C PHE A 202 -5.58 -3.53 -7.65
N THR A 203 -4.87 -2.70 -6.89
CA THR A 203 -4.55 -1.32 -7.29
C THR A 203 -3.71 -1.31 -8.57
N LEU A 204 -2.67 -2.14 -8.65
CA LEU A 204 -1.84 -2.27 -9.85
C LEU A 204 -2.65 -2.78 -11.05
N HIS A 205 -3.55 -3.75 -10.83
CA HIS A 205 -4.43 -4.26 -11.88
C HIS A 205 -5.38 -3.18 -12.40
N ILE A 206 -6.03 -2.42 -11.52
CA ILE A 206 -6.88 -1.29 -11.93
C ILE A 206 -6.10 -0.30 -12.80
N PHE A 207 -4.88 0.05 -12.37
CA PHE A 207 -4.04 0.99 -13.13
C PHE A 207 -3.52 0.42 -14.45
N SER A 208 -3.36 -0.90 -14.58
CA SER A 208 -2.97 -1.52 -15.85
C SER A 208 -4.13 -1.60 -16.84
N GLU A 209 -5.32 -1.96 -16.38
CA GLU A 209 -6.49 -2.21 -17.23
C GLU A 209 -7.31 -0.94 -17.49
N ASN A 210 -7.22 0.08 -16.64
CA ASN A 210 -8.02 1.29 -16.76
C ASN A 210 -7.14 2.56 -16.82
N GLU A 211 -6.91 3.02 -18.05
CA GLU A 211 -6.09 4.21 -18.30
C GLU A 211 -6.70 5.48 -17.69
N GLU A 212 -8.01 5.63 -17.72
CA GLU A 212 -8.69 6.81 -17.18
C GLU A 212 -8.47 6.92 -15.67
N ILE A 213 -8.66 5.82 -14.94
CA ILE A 213 -8.42 5.78 -13.49
C ILE A 213 -6.92 6.01 -13.20
N ARG A 214 -6.03 5.36 -13.94
CA ARG A 214 -4.59 5.58 -13.80
C ARG A 214 -4.21 7.05 -13.98
N LEU A 215 -4.65 7.67 -15.07
CA LEU A 215 -4.37 9.08 -15.35
C LEU A 215 -5.00 10.02 -14.33
N LYS A 216 -6.19 9.71 -13.80
CA LYS A 216 -6.82 10.46 -12.71
C LYS A 216 -5.89 10.54 -11.50
N TRP A 217 -5.37 9.41 -11.04
CA TRP A 217 -4.47 9.35 -9.89
C TRP A 217 -3.09 9.94 -10.18
N GLN A 218 -2.53 9.68 -11.35
CA GLN A 218 -1.25 10.26 -11.78
C GLN A 218 -1.28 11.78 -11.86
N LYS A 219 -2.38 12.36 -12.35
CA LYS A 219 -2.55 13.83 -12.43
C LYS A 219 -2.81 14.45 -11.06
N ARG A 220 -3.56 13.77 -10.19
CA ARG A 220 -3.85 14.23 -8.83
C ARG A 220 -2.58 14.31 -7.99
N LEU A 221 -1.72 13.31 -8.05
CA LEU A 221 -0.52 13.20 -7.22
C LEU A 221 0.66 13.92 -7.88
N GLU A 222 0.77 15.23 -7.64
CA GLU A 222 1.83 16.07 -8.20
C GLU A 222 3.20 15.75 -7.58
N TYR A 223 3.23 15.35 -6.31
CA TYR A 223 4.45 15.03 -5.57
C TYR A 223 4.31 13.71 -4.84
N ILE A 224 5.33 12.87 -4.97
CA ILE A 224 5.40 11.57 -4.27
C ILE A 224 6.66 11.58 -3.42
N MET A 225 6.50 11.27 -2.13
CA MET A 225 7.59 11.21 -1.16
C MET A 225 7.55 9.86 -0.44
N ILE A 226 8.70 9.19 -0.36
CA ILE A 226 8.82 7.86 0.26
C ILE A 226 9.91 7.89 1.30
N ASP A 227 9.55 7.55 2.54
CA ASP A 227 10.48 7.33 3.65
C ASP A 227 10.94 5.87 3.67
N GLU A 228 12.12 5.60 4.20
CA GLU A 228 12.74 4.27 4.32
C GLU A 228 12.72 3.47 3.00
N PHE A 229 13.11 4.10 1.91
CA PHE A 229 13.03 3.54 0.55
C PHE A 229 13.73 2.18 0.40
N GLN A 230 14.73 1.87 1.24
CA GLN A 230 15.44 0.58 1.23
C GLN A 230 14.54 -0.61 1.60
N ASP A 231 13.39 -0.36 2.24
CA ASP A 231 12.49 -1.42 2.74
C ASP A 231 11.34 -1.76 1.78
N ILE A 232 11.25 -1.05 0.62
CA ILE A 232 10.17 -1.31 -0.34
C ILE A 232 10.37 -2.63 -1.08
N ASP A 233 9.27 -3.35 -1.31
CA ASP A 233 9.22 -4.56 -2.11
C ASP A 233 8.93 -4.26 -3.60
N GLU A 234 9.00 -5.30 -4.46
CA GLU A 234 8.77 -5.16 -5.91
C GLU A 234 7.36 -4.65 -6.26
N PRO A 235 6.25 -5.12 -5.70
CA PRO A 235 4.92 -4.56 -5.94
C PRO A 235 4.79 -3.09 -5.55
N GLN A 236 5.34 -2.68 -4.41
CA GLN A 236 5.38 -1.29 -3.95
C GLN A 236 6.22 -0.42 -4.88
N TYR A 237 7.36 -0.92 -5.32
CA TYR A 237 8.21 -0.24 -6.31
C TYR A 237 7.48 -0.03 -7.64
N ARG A 238 6.77 -1.04 -8.13
CA ARG A 238 5.95 -0.93 -9.35
C ARG A 238 4.85 0.10 -9.20
N LEU A 239 4.16 0.12 -8.05
CA LEU A 239 3.12 1.10 -7.75
C LEU A 239 3.68 2.53 -7.77
N MET A 240 4.81 2.76 -7.09
CA MET A 240 5.52 4.04 -7.11
C MET A 240 5.85 4.48 -8.56
N LYS A 241 6.41 3.58 -9.38
CA LYS A 241 6.75 3.88 -10.79
C LYS A 241 5.53 4.30 -11.60
N VAL A 242 4.41 3.59 -11.42
CA VAL A 242 3.16 3.94 -12.11
C VAL A 242 2.69 5.33 -11.70
N LEU A 243 2.65 5.61 -10.41
CA LEU A 243 2.14 6.87 -9.88
C LEU A 243 2.99 8.08 -10.28
N CYS A 244 4.32 7.96 -10.25
CA CYS A 244 5.22 9.09 -10.57
C CYS A 244 5.42 9.33 -12.08
N ALA A 245 4.82 8.53 -12.95
CA ALA A 245 5.09 8.59 -14.38
C ALA A 245 4.62 9.88 -15.08
N TYR A 246 3.62 10.57 -14.53
CA TYR A 246 3.06 11.79 -15.13
C TYR A 246 3.85 13.05 -14.75
N HIS A 247 3.88 13.41 -13.47
CA HIS A 247 4.55 14.63 -12.98
C HIS A 247 6.07 14.47 -12.81
N LYS A 248 6.54 13.25 -12.54
CA LYS A 248 7.96 12.91 -12.36
C LYS A 248 8.61 13.60 -11.16
N ASN A 249 7.83 14.03 -10.16
CA ASN A 249 8.31 14.61 -8.92
C ASN A 249 8.33 13.54 -7.83
N LEU A 250 9.48 12.91 -7.65
CA LEU A 250 9.70 11.82 -6.70
C LEU A 250 10.83 12.17 -5.74
N PHE A 251 10.54 12.14 -4.47
CA PHE A 251 11.49 12.30 -3.39
C PHE A 251 11.60 11.02 -2.57
N ILE A 252 12.76 10.42 -2.54
CA ILE A 252 13.00 9.20 -1.77
C ILE A 252 14.07 9.43 -0.72
N VAL A 253 13.83 8.90 0.47
CA VAL A 253 14.76 8.97 1.60
C VAL A 253 15.03 7.56 2.10
N GLY A 254 16.30 7.24 2.34
CA GLY A 254 16.66 5.93 2.85
C GLY A 254 18.11 5.86 3.33
N ASP A 255 18.45 4.74 3.95
CA ASP A 255 19.82 4.43 4.33
C ASP A 255 20.64 4.05 3.09
N GLY A 256 21.96 4.33 3.11
CA GLY A 256 22.82 4.15 1.94
C GLY A 256 23.29 2.72 1.66
N VAL A 257 22.73 1.73 2.33
CA VAL A 257 23.11 0.32 2.15
C VAL A 257 22.15 -0.32 1.16
N TYR A 258 22.66 -0.61 -0.05
CA TYR A 258 22.01 -1.40 -1.11
C TYR A 258 22.90 -2.57 -1.46
#